data_f8cc837d514a6ffa5547dc2288d9cc78
#
_entry.id   f8cc837d514a6ffa5547dc2288d9cc78
#
_cell.length_a   1.000
_cell.length_b   1.000
_cell.length_c   1.000
_cell.angle_alpha   90.00
_cell.angle_beta   90.00
_cell.angle_gamma   90.00
#
_symmetry.space_group_name_H-M   'P 1'
#
loop_
_entity.id
_entity.type
_entity.pdbx_description
1 polymer ?
#
loop_
_entity_poly.entity_id
_entity_poly.type
_entity_poly.pdbx_seq_one_letter_code
_entity_poly.pdbx_strand_id
1 'polypeptide(L)'
;MKEMSVTELKTLIDSGEEFQLIDVREPNEYEVAEIGGELIPLATVPDNADKIAKDKKVVVHCRSGKRSANAIQFLEQQHGFDNLYNLVGGILAWSDEIDPNI
;
A
#
# COMPACT_ATOMS: atom_id res chain seq x y z
N MET A 1 -10.42 -1.73 -9.97
CA MET A 1 -9.39 -1.42 -8.96
C MET A 1 -8.19 -0.81 -9.65
N LYS A 2 -7.76 0.34 -9.18
CA LYS A 2 -6.56 1.00 -9.70
C LYS A 2 -5.33 0.25 -9.22
N GLU A 3 -4.31 0.19 -10.07
CA GLU A 3 -3.07 -0.51 -9.77
C GLU A 3 -1.86 0.39 -10.05
N MET A 4 -0.77 0.11 -9.33
CA MET A 4 0.50 0.80 -9.53
C MET A 4 1.61 -0.25 -9.50
N SER A 5 2.55 -0.18 -10.45
CA SER A 5 3.72 -1.05 -10.43
C SER A 5 4.75 -0.53 -9.44
N VAL A 6 5.69 -1.38 -9.05
CA VAL A 6 6.80 -0.93 -8.17
C VAL A 6 7.66 0.12 -8.86
N THR A 7 7.83 0.04 -10.18
CA THR A 7 8.55 1.05 -10.94
C THR A 7 7.83 2.40 -10.89
N GLU A 8 6.50 2.39 -11.04
CA GLU A 8 5.70 3.60 -10.93
C GLU A 8 5.76 4.18 -9.51
N LEU A 9 5.73 3.33 -8.47
CA LEU A 9 5.88 3.79 -7.10
C LEU A 9 7.24 4.44 -6.88
N LYS A 10 8.32 3.84 -7.40
CA LYS A 10 9.66 4.41 -7.31
C LYS A 10 9.71 5.79 -7.96
N THR A 11 9.10 5.94 -9.13
CA THR A 11 9.01 7.23 -9.82
C THR A 11 8.23 8.26 -8.97
N LEU A 12 7.13 7.83 -8.35
CA LEU A 12 6.32 8.69 -7.50
C LEU A 12 7.13 9.18 -6.29
N ILE A 13 7.87 8.27 -5.63
CA ILE A 13 8.74 8.62 -4.50
C ILE A 13 9.79 9.65 -4.95
N ASP A 14 10.45 9.40 -6.08
CA ASP A 14 11.54 10.25 -6.56
C ASP A 14 11.05 11.62 -7.04
N SER A 15 9.78 11.74 -7.44
CA SER A 15 9.20 13.00 -7.91
C SER A 15 8.94 14.01 -6.81
N GLY A 16 8.88 13.58 -5.56
CA GLY A 16 8.52 14.45 -4.44
C GLY A 16 7.04 14.79 -4.36
N GLU A 17 6.19 14.17 -5.20
CA GLU A 17 4.74 14.35 -5.13
C GLU A 17 4.21 13.80 -3.80
N GLU A 18 3.24 14.48 -3.19
CA GLU A 18 2.59 13.99 -1.97
C GLU A 18 1.75 12.77 -2.26
N PHE A 19 1.92 11.73 -1.44
CA PHE A 19 1.08 10.54 -1.48
C PHE A 19 1.16 9.85 -0.12
N GLN A 20 0.27 8.89 0.11
CA GLN A 20 0.30 8.08 1.31
C GLN A 20 0.62 6.64 0.92
N LEU A 21 1.50 5.99 1.66
CA LEU A 21 1.84 4.58 1.47
C LEU A 21 1.38 3.81 2.69
N ILE A 22 0.58 2.77 2.49
CA ILE A 22 0.00 1.96 3.55
C ILE A 22 0.40 0.51 3.39
N ASP A 23 0.87 -0.09 4.48
CA ASP A 23 1.25 -1.49 4.57
C ASP A 23 0.20 -2.22 5.39
N VAL A 24 -0.51 -3.17 4.78
CA VAL A 24 -1.57 -3.92 5.46
C VAL A 24 -1.11 -5.31 5.92
N ARG A 25 0.21 -5.52 6.00
CA ARG A 25 0.78 -6.77 6.53
C ARG A 25 0.70 -6.78 8.06
N GLU A 26 1.21 -7.87 8.66
CA GLU A 26 1.26 -7.99 10.09
C GLU A 26 2.52 -7.34 10.68
N PRO A 27 2.49 -6.96 11.98
CA PRO A 27 3.66 -6.31 12.61
C PRO A 27 4.94 -7.13 12.52
N ASN A 28 4.88 -8.44 12.62
CA ASN A 28 6.06 -9.29 12.52
C ASN A 28 6.68 -9.27 11.12
N GLU A 29 5.87 -9.11 10.10
CA GLU A 29 6.37 -8.94 8.72
C GLU A 29 7.07 -7.59 8.56
N TYR A 30 6.47 -6.55 9.11
CA TYR A 30 6.99 -5.18 9.05
C TYR A 30 8.35 -5.08 9.75
N GLU A 31 8.53 -5.78 10.87
CA GLU A 31 9.79 -5.79 11.61
C GLU A 31 10.94 -6.38 10.81
N VAL A 32 10.65 -7.35 9.94
CA VAL A 32 11.68 -8.01 9.13
C VAL A 32 12.13 -7.10 7.99
N ALA A 33 11.18 -6.48 7.28
CA ALA A 33 11.47 -5.59 6.16
C ALA A 33 10.24 -4.72 5.89
N GLU A 34 10.46 -3.47 5.46
CA GLU A 34 9.39 -2.54 5.12
C GLU A 34 9.93 -1.51 4.12
N ILE A 35 9.03 -0.80 3.47
CA ILE A 35 9.39 0.16 2.43
C ILE A 35 8.92 1.58 2.76
N GLY A 36 8.76 1.89 4.05
CA GLY A 36 8.38 3.23 4.51
C GLY A 36 6.90 3.48 4.63
N GLY A 37 6.07 2.45 4.47
CA GLY A 37 4.62 2.60 4.59
C GLY A 37 4.16 2.71 6.04
N GLU A 38 3.00 3.32 6.22
CA GLU A 38 2.31 3.33 7.51
C GLU A 38 1.65 1.97 7.72
N LEU A 39 1.98 1.31 8.83
CA LEU A 39 1.44 -0.03 9.11
C LEU A 39 0.01 0.06 9.62
N ILE A 40 -0.92 -0.48 8.86
CA ILE A 40 -2.31 -0.65 9.25
C ILE A 40 -2.69 -2.09 8.89
N PRO A 41 -2.48 -3.05 9.81
CA PRO A 41 -2.76 -4.46 9.51
C PRO A 41 -4.18 -4.66 8.97
N LEU A 42 -4.33 -5.56 8.03
CA LEU A 42 -5.60 -5.76 7.30
C LEU A 42 -6.82 -5.83 8.22
N ALA A 43 -6.72 -6.58 9.31
CA ALA A 43 -7.84 -6.74 10.24
C ALA A 43 -8.22 -5.44 10.95
N THR A 44 -7.34 -4.46 10.99
CA THR A 44 -7.57 -3.17 11.67
C THR A 44 -7.99 -2.06 10.70
N VAL A 45 -8.01 -2.34 9.40
CA VAL A 45 -8.38 -1.34 8.39
C VAL A 45 -9.76 -0.72 8.65
N PRO A 46 -10.79 -1.50 9.01
CA PRO A 46 -12.10 -0.92 9.29
C PRO A 46 -12.08 0.14 10.40
N ASP A 47 -11.26 -0.06 11.42
CA ASP A 47 -11.16 0.87 12.55
C ASP A 47 -10.24 2.05 12.28
N ASN A 48 -9.51 2.03 11.18
CA ASN A 48 -8.50 3.04 10.83
C ASN A 48 -8.76 3.72 9.49
N ALA A 49 -9.96 3.59 8.94
CA ALA A 49 -10.30 4.20 7.66
C ALA A 49 -10.13 5.73 7.68
N ASP A 50 -10.31 6.34 8.84
CA ASP A 50 -10.15 7.79 9.02
C ASP A 50 -8.70 8.26 8.91
N LYS A 51 -7.74 7.34 9.00
CA LYS A 51 -6.31 7.66 8.84
C LYS A 51 -5.86 7.66 7.39
N ILE A 52 -6.73 7.22 6.48
CA ILE A 52 -6.42 7.07 5.06
C ILE A 52 -6.90 8.31 4.33
N ALA A 53 -5.99 8.95 3.58
CA ALA A 53 -6.28 10.19 2.87
C ALA A 53 -7.29 9.96 1.74
N LYS A 54 -8.11 10.98 1.48
CA LYS A 54 -9.05 10.98 0.36
C LYS A 54 -8.70 12.02 -0.70
N ASP A 55 -7.73 12.87 -0.42
CA ASP A 55 -7.38 14.04 -1.24
C ASP A 55 -6.04 13.90 -1.98
N LYS A 56 -5.43 12.72 -1.94
CA LYS A 56 -4.17 12.44 -2.62
C LYS A 56 -4.12 10.96 -3.00
N LYS A 57 -3.14 10.59 -3.82
CA LYS A 57 -2.91 9.17 -4.14
C LYS A 57 -2.56 8.41 -2.87
N VAL A 58 -3.17 7.25 -2.70
CA VAL A 58 -2.85 6.32 -1.62
C VAL A 58 -2.46 4.99 -2.25
N VAL A 59 -1.25 4.53 -1.95
CA VAL A 59 -0.75 3.24 -2.43
C VAL A 59 -0.85 2.26 -1.27
N VAL A 60 -1.53 1.15 -1.48
CA VAL A 60 -1.72 0.11 -0.47
C VAL A 60 -0.96 -1.12 -0.90
N HIS A 61 -0.15 -1.69 0.00
CA HIS A 61 0.61 -2.88 -0.34
C HIS A 61 0.58 -3.92 0.77
N CYS A 62 0.89 -5.14 0.37
CA CYS A 62 1.13 -6.25 1.28
C CYS A 62 2.32 -7.05 0.74
N ARG A 63 2.36 -8.36 0.99
CA ARG A 63 3.45 -9.19 0.50
C ARG A 63 3.40 -9.38 -1.02
N SER A 64 2.22 -9.76 -1.55
CA SER A 64 2.07 -10.13 -2.97
C SER A 64 0.99 -9.35 -3.72
N GLY A 65 0.15 -8.58 -3.00
CA GLY A 65 -0.93 -7.80 -3.60
C GLY A 65 -2.34 -8.30 -3.27
N LYS A 66 -2.48 -9.46 -2.62
CA LYS A 66 -3.80 -10.04 -2.36
C LYS A 66 -4.51 -9.40 -1.17
N ARG A 67 -3.83 -9.26 -0.03
CA ARG A 67 -4.41 -8.62 1.17
C ARG A 67 -4.69 -7.15 0.90
N SER A 68 -3.80 -6.47 0.19
CA SER A 68 -3.99 -5.07 -0.17
C SER A 68 -5.19 -4.89 -1.12
N ALA A 69 -5.41 -5.81 -2.05
CA ALA A 69 -6.59 -5.80 -2.90
C ALA A 69 -7.87 -5.92 -2.05
N ASN A 70 -7.87 -6.81 -1.06
CA ASN A 70 -9.02 -6.97 -0.15
C ASN A 70 -9.27 -5.69 0.66
N ALA A 71 -8.22 -5.05 1.16
CA ALA A 71 -8.34 -3.79 1.89
C ALA A 71 -8.94 -2.70 1.01
N ILE A 72 -8.45 -2.56 -0.21
CA ILE A 72 -8.94 -1.56 -1.16
C ILE A 72 -10.42 -1.80 -1.48
N GLN A 73 -10.78 -3.05 -1.76
CA GLN A 73 -12.17 -3.40 -2.07
C GLN A 73 -13.11 -2.99 -0.94
N PHE A 74 -12.73 -3.29 0.31
CA PHE A 74 -13.49 -2.89 1.49
C PHE A 74 -13.65 -1.36 1.55
N LEU A 75 -12.54 -0.64 1.41
CA LEU A 75 -12.54 0.82 1.52
C LEU A 75 -13.36 1.48 0.40
N GLU A 76 -13.28 0.96 -0.82
CA GLU A 76 -14.07 1.47 -1.94
C GLU A 76 -15.56 1.23 -1.72
N GLN A 77 -15.94 0.05 -1.27
CA GLN A 77 -17.34 -0.33 -1.11
C GLN A 77 -17.99 0.28 0.14
N GLN A 78 -17.26 0.34 1.25
CA GLN A 78 -17.83 0.76 2.54
C GLN A 78 -17.59 2.22 2.86
N HIS A 79 -16.57 2.86 2.28
CA HIS A 79 -16.18 4.22 2.61
C HIS A 79 -16.05 5.14 1.39
N GLY A 80 -16.35 4.64 0.20
CA GLY A 80 -16.38 5.45 -1.01
C GLY A 80 -15.05 6.00 -1.48
N PHE A 81 -13.93 5.37 -1.12
CA PHE A 81 -12.63 5.80 -1.60
C PHE A 81 -12.52 5.62 -3.11
N ASP A 82 -11.88 6.56 -3.80
CA ASP A 82 -11.66 6.51 -5.26
C ASP A 82 -10.21 6.81 -5.64
N ASN A 83 -9.33 6.89 -4.67
CA ASN A 83 -7.92 7.33 -4.82
C ASN A 83 -6.91 6.26 -4.40
N LEU A 84 -7.33 5.00 -4.30
CA LEU A 84 -6.50 3.91 -3.81
C LEU A 84 -5.90 3.11 -4.97
N TYR A 85 -4.61 2.78 -4.83
CA TYR A 85 -3.86 1.99 -5.82
C TYR A 85 -3.29 0.76 -5.15
N ASN A 86 -3.51 -0.41 -5.75
CA ASN A 86 -2.89 -1.65 -5.29
C ASN A 86 -1.50 -1.77 -5.89
N LEU A 87 -0.49 -1.94 -5.05
CA LEU A 87 0.90 -2.16 -5.50
C LEU A 87 1.02 -3.57 -6.05
N VAL A 88 1.13 -3.68 -7.38
CA VAL A 88 1.20 -4.98 -8.06
C VAL A 88 2.44 -5.74 -7.62
N GLY A 89 2.23 -6.97 -7.15
CA GLY A 89 3.34 -7.80 -6.68
C GLY A 89 3.85 -7.48 -5.29
N GLY A 90 3.35 -6.41 -4.67
CA GLY A 90 3.66 -6.04 -3.29
C GLY A 90 5.15 -5.86 -3.01
N ILE A 91 5.52 -6.11 -1.74
CA ILE A 91 6.92 -5.97 -1.32
C ILE A 91 7.84 -6.98 -1.99
N LEU A 92 7.31 -8.12 -2.45
CA LEU A 92 8.11 -9.11 -3.19
C LEU A 92 8.59 -8.52 -4.51
N ALA A 93 7.72 -7.83 -5.25
CA ALA A 93 8.12 -7.18 -6.50
C ALA A 93 9.08 -6.03 -6.22
N TRP A 94 8.87 -5.29 -5.14
CA TRP A 94 9.79 -4.22 -4.74
C TRP A 94 11.19 -4.77 -4.48
N SER A 95 11.28 -5.87 -3.72
CA SER A 95 12.55 -6.53 -3.42
C SER A 95 13.22 -7.03 -4.70
N ASP A 96 12.46 -7.59 -5.62
CA ASP A 96 12.98 -8.17 -6.85
C ASP A 96 13.48 -7.10 -7.84
N GLU A 97 12.74 -6.00 -7.99
CA GLU A 97 12.96 -5.04 -9.07
C GLU A 97 13.61 -3.74 -8.61
N ILE A 98 13.43 -3.32 -7.37
CA ILE A 98 13.86 -2.00 -6.89
C ILE A 98 14.99 -2.10 -5.87
N ASP A 99 14.81 -2.89 -4.80
CA ASP A 99 15.76 -2.95 -3.71
C ASP A 99 15.95 -4.39 -3.22
N PRO A 100 17.00 -5.07 -3.67
CA PRO A 100 17.22 -6.47 -3.31
C PRO A 100 17.59 -6.69 -1.83
N ASN A 101 17.78 -5.61 -1.07
CA ASN A 101 18.07 -5.70 0.37
C ASN A 101 16.80 -5.73 1.23
N ILE A 102 15.65 -5.60 0.62
CA ILE A 102 14.35 -5.64 1.32
C ILE A 102 13.76 -7.08 1.39
#